data_e4f83bb6082c03caa0179212b4babf2b
#
_entry.id   e4f83bb6082c03caa0179212b4babf2b
#
_cell.length_a   1.000
_cell.length_b   1.000
_cell.length_c   1.000
_cell.angle_alpha   90.00
_cell.angle_beta   90.00
_cell.angle_gamma   90.00
#
_symmetry.space_group_name_H-M   'P 1'
#
loop_
_entity.id
_entity.type
_entity.pdbx_description
1 polymer ?
#
loop_
_entity_poly.entity_id
_entity_poly.type
_entity_poly.pdbx_seq_one_letter_code
_entity_poly.pdbx_strand_id
1 'polypeptide(L)'
;MEKIKDENLKKMLIELAESLQHVYGDKLKTVVLYGSVARGTQTDDSDIDIMVLIDGNNEELHRYDDSLNEVSTDFSLKYLKVLSIVDISYQEYENWRELSPFYRNVSKEGIILYAV
;
A
#
# COMPACT_ATOMS: atom_id res chain seq x y z
N MET A 1 7.50 7.04 8.16
CA MET A 1 8.57 7.00 7.14
C MET A 1 9.98 7.12 7.71
N GLU A 2 10.11 7.45 8.96
CA GLU A 2 11.42 7.55 9.61
C GLU A 2 12.18 6.21 9.66
N LYS A 3 11.46 5.09 9.65
CA LYS A 3 12.05 3.76 9.65
C LYS A 3 12.72 3.40 8.32
N ILE A 4 12.40 4.11 7.25
CA ILE A 4 12.94 3.84 5.93
C ILE A 4 14.18 4.71 5.72
N LYS A 5 15.33 4.07 5.60
CA LYS A 5 16.63 4.76 5.51
C LYS A 5 17.12 4.94 4.09
N ASP A 6 16.63 4.11 3.16
CA ASP A 6 16.98 4.21 1.74
C ASP A 6 16.25 5.41 1.13
N GLU A 7 16.98 6.44 0.73
CA GLU A 7 16.42 7.67 0.20
C GLU A 7 15.68 7.44 -1.13
N ASN A 8 16.16 6.55 -1.98
CA ASN A 8 15.49 6.23 -3.24
C ASN A 8 14.15 5.53 -2.99
N LEU A 9 14.13 4.61 -2.05
CA LEU A 9 12.90 3.92 -1.64
C LEU A 9 11.91 4.91 -1.02
N LYS A 10 12.39 5.78 -0.16
CA LYS A 10 11.55 6.81 0.47
C LYS A 10 10.91 7.71 -0.57
N LYS A 11 11.69 8.16 -1.56
CA LYS A 11 11.19 8.98 -2.67
C LYS A 11 10.10 8.26 -3.45
N MET A 12 10.35 6.99 -3.79
CA MET A 12 9.37 6.16 -4.49
C MET A 12 8.06 6.06 -3.70
N LEU A 13 8.13 5.81 -2.40
CA LEU A 13 6.96 5.64 -1.55
C LEU A 13 6.16 6.93 -1.43
N ILE A 14 6.83 8.08 -1.36
CA ILE A 14 6.15 9.38 -1.34
C ILE A 14 5.41 9.62 -2.65
N GLU A 15 6.06 9.39 -3.78
CA GLU A 15 5.43 9.53 -5.09
C GLU A 15 4.26 8.57 -5.26
N LEU A 16 4.41 7.33 -4.77
CA LEU A 16 3.35 6.33 -4.83
C LEU A 16 2.11 6.77 -4.05
N ALA A 17 2.30 7.27 -2.84
CA ALA A 17 1.20 7.76 -2.02
C ALA A 17 0.46 8.90 -2.73
N GLU A 18 1.17 9.82 -3.37
CA GLU A 18 0.58 10.90 -4.14
C GLU A 18 -0.23 10.37 -5.33
N SER A 19 0.32 9.40 -6.06
CA SER A 19 -0.38 8.79 -7.19
C SER A 19 -1.67 8.08 -6.75
N LEU A 20 -1.63 7.40 -5.63
CA LEU A 20 -2.81 6.72 -5.10
C LEU A 20 -3.88 7.72 -4.64
N GLN A 21 -3.49 8.89 -4.14
CA GLN A 21 -4.43 9.96 -3.83
C GLN A 21 -5.13 10.46 -5.09
N HIS A 22 -4.44 10.51 -6.21
CA HIS A 22 -5.05 10.89 -7.49
C HIS A 22 -6.02 9.82 -7.99
N VAL A 23 -5.69 8.54 -7.79
CA VAL A 23 -6.55 7.43 -8.24
C VAL A 23 -7.87 7.41 -7.47
N TYR A 24 -7.80 7.48 -6.16
CA TYR A 24 -8.98 7.24 -5.30
C TYR A 24 -9.65 8.52 -4.79
N GLY A 25 -8.93 9.63 -4.77
CA GLY A 25 -9.49 10.89 -4.26
C GLY A 25 -9.96 10.77 -2.82
N ASP A 26 -11.16 11.26 -2.55
CA ASP A 26 -11.75 11.26 -1.20
C ASP A 26 -12.01 9.88 -0.64
N LYS A 27 -12.01 8.85 -1.47
CA LYS A 27 -12.22 7.47 -1.03
C LYS A 27 -10.98 6.89 -0.34
N LEU A 28 -9.81 7.44 -0.57
CA LEU A 28 -8.58 6.94 0.02
C LEU A 28 -8.54 7.25 1.52
N LYS A 29 -8.43 6.21 2.34
CA LYS A 29 -8.34 6.34 3.80
C LYS A 29 -6.91 6.20 4.29
N THR A 30 -6.21 5.15 3.87
CA THR A 30 -4.87 4.85 4.37
C THR A 30 -4.06 4.13 3.30
N VAL A 31 -2.77 4.41 3.26
CA VAL A 31 -1.79 3.67 2.46
C VAL A 31 -0.74 3.13 3.43
N VAL A 32 -0.51 1.83 3.42
CA VAL A 32 0.38 1.15 4.37
C VAL A 32 1.40 0.32 3.62
N LEU A 33 2.67 0.49 3.96
CA LEU A 33 3.75 -0.40 3.54
C LEU A 33 3.80 -1.53 4.56
N TYR A 34 3.78 -2.79 4.10
CA TYR A 34 3.86 -3.94 4.98
C TYR A 34 4.85 -4.97 4.42
N GLY A 35 4.92 -6.13 5.02
CA GLY A 35 5.81 -7.19 4.57
C GLY A 35 7.27 -6.95 4.94
N SER A 36 8.19 -7.61 4.22
CA SER A 36 9.61 -7.62 4.55
C SER A 36 10.26 -6.24 4.50
N VAL A 37 9.85 -5.39 3.56
CA VAL A 37 10.40 -4.04 3.44
C VAL A 37 10.04 -3.22 4.69
N ALA A 38 8.80 -3.33 5.18
CA ALA A 38 8.38 -2.63 6.39
C ALA A 38 9.14 -3.13 7.63
N ARG A 39 9.42 -4.44 7.69
CA ARG A 39 10.15 -5.04 8.81
C ARG A 39 11.67 -4.80 8.76
N GLY A 40 12.18 -4.34 7.62
CA GLY A 40 13.62 -4.19 7.43
C GLY A 40 14.37 -5.51 7.19
N THR A 41 13.65 -6.56 6.79
CA THR A 41 14.21 -7.88 6.52
C THR A 41 14.29 -8.20 5.02
N GLN A 42 14.10 -7.18 4.18
CA GLN A 42 14.10 -7.35 2.74
C GLN A 42 15.46 -7.77 2.18
N THR A 43 15.39 -8.46 1.05
CA THR A 43 16.54 -8.75 0.19
C THR A 43 16.35 -8.01 -1.13
N ASP A 44 17.32 -8.10 -2.03
CA ASP A 44 17.21 -7.46 -3.35
C ASP A 44 16.02 -8.00 -4.16
N ASP A 45 15.59 -9.22 -3.87
CA ASP A 45 14.48 -9.87 -4.57
C ASP A 45 13.12 -9.66 -3.89
N SER A 46 13.06 -8.93 -2.78
CA SER A 46 11.82 -8.71 -2.05
C SER A 46 10.87 -7.78 -2.79
N ASP A 47 9.59 -8.13 -2.81
CA ASP A 47 8.53 -7.27 -3.34
C ASP A 47 8.26 -6.14 -2.36
N ILE A 48 7.80 -5.03 -2.89
CA ILE A 48 7.30 -3.91 -2.08
C ILE A 48 5.80 -4.11 -1.93
N ASP A 49 5.35 -4.42 -0.72
CA ASP A 49 3.96 -4.75 -0.42
C ASP A 49 3.21 -3.52 0.11
N ILE A 50 2.20 -3.11 -0.62
CA ILE A 50 1.39 -1.93 -0.29
C ILE A 50 -0.06 -2.34 -0.11
N MET A 51 -0.67 -1.91 0.99
CA MET A 51 -2.09 -2.07 1.24
C MET A 51 -2.76 -0.69 1.18
N VAL A 52 -3.85 -0.61 0.44
CA VAL A 52 -4.63 0.62 0.29
C VAL A 52 -6.00 0.39 0.90
N LEU A 53 -6.34 1.19 1.90
CA LEU A 53 -7.64 1.10 2.57
C LEU A 53 -8.56 2.17 2.01
N ILE A 54 -9.70 1.73 1.48
CA ILE A 54 -10.61 2.55 0.69
C ILE A 54 -11.99 2.59 1.35
N ASP A 55 -12.61 3.77 1.36
CA ASP A 55 -13.99 3.94 1.78
C ASP A 55 -14.91 3.49 0.64
N GLY A 56 -15.26 2.21 0.63
CA GLY A 56 -16.11 1.63 -0.40
C GLY A 56 -16.25 0.13 -0.20
N ASN A 57 -17.22 -0.46 -0.89
CA ASN A 57 -17.42 -1.91 -0.88
C ASN A 57 -16.58 -2.58 -1.98
N ASN A 58 -16.57 -3.90 -2.00
CA ASN A 58 -15.76 -4.66 -2.97
C ASN A 58 -16.13 -4.36 -4.42
N GLU A 59 -17.38 -4.11 -4.69
CA GLU A 59 -17.84 -3.77 -6.04
C GLU A 59 -17.29 -2.42 -6.48
N GLU A 60 -17.28 -1.43 -5.60
CA GLU A 60 -16.69 -0.13 -5.88
C GLU A 60 -15.17 -0.22 -6.09
N LEU A 61 -14.49 -1.09 -5.34
CA LEU A 61 -13.06 -1.30 -5.47
C LEU A 61 -12.67 -1.82 -6.84
N HIS A 62 -13.49 -2.69 -7.44
CA HIS A 62 -13.21 -3.23 -8.78
C HIS A 62 -13.15 -2.16 -9.86
N ARG A 63 -13.79 -1.02 -9.66
CA ARG A 63 -13.74 0.10 -10.61
C ARG A 63 -12.35 0.70 -10.74
N TYR A 64 -11.48 0.46 -9.76
CA TYR A 64 -10.13 1.01 -9.72
C TYR A 64 -9.06 0.02 -10.19
N ASP A 65 -9.43 -1.21 -10.53
CA ASP A 65 -8.48 -2.27 -10.86
C ASP A 65 -7.52 -1.85 -11.99
N ASP A 66 -8.04 -1.28 -13.07
CA ASP A 66 -7.22 -0.86 -14.21
C ASP A 66 -6.27 0.27 -13.82
N SER A 67 -6.75 1.26 -13.09
CA SER A 67 -5.92 2.37 -12.63
C SER A 67 -4.83 1.90 -11.68
N LEU A 68 -5.16 0.97 -10.79
CA LEU A 68 -4.22 0.41 -9.84
C LEU A 68 -3.12 -0.39 -10.55
N ASN A 69 -3.51 -1.19 -11.55
CA ASN A 69 -2.57 -1.95 -12.37
C ASN A 69 -1.63 -1.02 -13.13
N GLU A 70 -2.15 0.09 -13.64
CA GLU A 70 -1.34 1.09 -14.34
C GLU A 70 -0.30 1.72 -13.41
N VAL A 71 -0.71 2.13 -12.21
CA VAL A 71 0.21 2.67 -11.21
C VAL A 71 1.29 1.65 -10.86
N SER A 72 0.89 0.41 -10.58
CA SER A 72 1.82 -0.66 -10.23
C SER A 72 2.86 -0.89 -11.33
N THR A 73 2.42 -0.95 -12.58
CA THR A 73 3.29 -1.17 -13.73
C THR A 73 4.25 0.00 -13.92
N ASP A 74 3.74 1.23 -13.88
CA ASP A 74 4.55 2.43 -14.09
C ASP A 74 5.66 2.56 -13.05
N PHE A 75 5.33 2.35 -11.78
CA PHE A 75 6.31 2.42 -10.70
C PHE A 75 7.32 1.27 -10.76
N SER A 76 6.86 0.07 -11.10
CA SER A 76 7.75 -1.09 -11.23
C SER A 76 8.78 -0.86 -12.34
N LEU A 77 8.37 -0.27 -13.46
CA LEU A 77 9.27 0.04 -14.57
C LEU A 77 10.21 1.19 -14.22
N LYS A 78 9.69 2.23 -13.58
CA LYS A 78 10.50 3.42 -13.23
C LYS A 78 11.59 3.11 -12.23
N TYR A 79 11.27 2.32 -11.21
CA TYR A 79 12.17 2.06 -10.09
C TYR A 79 12.83 0.68 -10.13
N LEU A 80 12.48 -0.15 -11.12
CA LEU A 80 13.01 -1.52 -11.27
C LEU A 80 12.79 -2.35 -10.01
N LYS A 81 11.60 -2.25 -9.44
CA LYS A 81 11.17 -3.01 -8.25
C LYS A 81 9.84 -3.67 -8.55
N VAL A 82 9.61 -4.83 -7.95
CA VAL A 82 8.29 -5.46 -8.02
C VAL A 82 7.42 -4.84 -6.95
N LEU A 83 6.30 -4.28 -7.39
CA LEU A 83 5.35 -3.59 -6.52
C LEU A 83 4.06 -4.40 -6.49
N SER A 84 3.63 -4.80 -5.30
CA SER A 84 2.40 -5.53 -5.08
C SER A 84 1.44 -4.64 -4.29
N ILE A 85 0.39 -4.16 -4.95
CA ILE A 85 -0.60 -3.28 -4.33
C ILE A 85 -1.92 -4.03 -4.20
N VAL A 86 -2.46 -4.08 -2.98
CA VAL A 86 -3.79 -4.62 -2.73
C VAL A 86 -4.68 -3.54 -2.16
N ASP A 87 -5.90 -3.41 -2.69
CA ASP A 87 -6.89 -2.50 -2.13
C ASP A 87 -7.92 -3.30 -1.33
N ILE A 88 -8.27 -2.77 -0.17
CA ILE A 88 -9.16 -3.42 0.80
C ILE A 88 -10.19 -2.37 1.26
N SER A 89 -11.42 -2.79 1.42
CA SER A 89 -12.43 -1.95 2.06
C SER A 89 -11.98 -1.58 3.49
N TYR A 90 -11.96 -0.29 3.79
CA TYR A 90 -11.60 0.19 5.12
C TYR A 90 -12.50 -0.44 6.20
N GLN A 91 -13.80 -0.56 5.91
CA GLN A 91 -14.76 -1.16 6.83
C GLN A 91 -14.45 -2.64 7.10
N GLU A 92 -14.10 -3.38 6.04
CA GLU A 92 -13.71 -4.78 6.18
C GLU A 92 -12.45 -4.90 7.04
N TYR A 93 -11.45 -4.07 6.78
CA TYR A 93 -10.21 -4.07 7.56
C TYR A 93 -10.49 -3.80 9.05
N GLU A 94 -11.29 -2.77 9.36
CA GLU A 94 -11.63 -2.43 10.75
C GLU A 94 -12.39 -3.56 11.44
N ASN A 95 -13.31 -4.23 10.73
CA ASN A 95 -14.09 -5.33 11.29
C ASN A 95 -13.24 -6.56 11.61
N TRP A 96 -12.21 -6.83 10.82
CA TRP A 96 -11.46 -8.07 10.91
C TRP A 96 -10.03 -7.94 11.41
N ARG A 97 -9.53 -6.75 11.62
CA ARG A 97 -8.11 -6.54 11.94
C ARG A 97 -7.64 -7.23 13.21
N GLU A 98 -8.53 -7.41 14.18
CA GLU A 98 -8.18 -8.10 15.43
C GLU A 98 -8.25 -9.62 15.29
N LEU A 99 -9.03 -10.12 14.33
CA LEU A 99 -9.28 -11.53 14.15
C LEU A 99 -8.43 -12.16 13.04
N SER A 100 -8.13 -11.40 11.99
CA SER A 100 -7.32 -11.88 10.87
C SER A 100 -5.84 -11.78 11.22
N PRO A 101 -5.08 -12.88 11.20
CA PRO A 101 -3.64 -12.81 11.44
C PRO A 101 -2.93 -11.87 10.46
N PHE A 102 -3.36 -11.87 9.19
CA PHE A 102 -2.78 -11.00 8.17
C PHE A 102 -3.01 -9.52 8.50
N TYR A 103 -4.26 -9.13 8.74
CA TYR A 103 -4.57 -7.73 9.06
C TYR A 103 -3.95 -7.29 10.38
N ARG A 104 -3.91 -8.19 11.34
CA ARG A 104 -3.28 -7.90 12.63
C ARG A 104 -1.78 -7.62 12.47
N ASN A 105 -1.10 -8.40 11.63
CA ASN A 105 0.31 -8.19 11.35
C ASN A 105 0.54 -6.87 10.60
N VAL A 106 -0.31 -6.55 9.63
CA VAL A 106 -0.24 -5.27 8.91
C VAL A 106 -0.40 -4.11 9.89
N SER A 107 -1.36 -4.22 10.80
CA SER A 107 -1.61 -3.19 11.82
C SER A 107 -0.41 -2.96 12.74
N LYS A 108 0.28 -4.03 13.12
CA LYS A 108 1.43 -3.95 14.04
C LYS A 108 2.72 -3.52 13.37
N GLU A 109 3.00 -4.06 12.20
CA GLU A 109 4.31 -3.92 11.52
C GLU A 109 4.30 -2.90 10.40
N GLY A 110 3.12 -2.52 9.93
CA GLY A 110 3.00 -1.63 8.78
C GLY A 110 3.50 -0.22 9.05
N ILE A 111 4.01 0.40 8.00
CA ILE A 111 4.44 1.79 8.03
C ILE A 111 3.39 2.59 7.26
N ILE A 112 2.75 3.55 7.92
CA ILE A 112 1.72 4.37 7.30
C ILE A 112 2.38 5.41 6.40
N LEU A 113 2.03 5.38 5.11
CA LEU A 113 2.53 6.32 4.12
C LEU A 113 1.58 7.51 3.94
N TYR A 114 0.29 7.28 4.17
CA TYR A 114 -0.75 8.29 4.06
C TYR A 114 -1.93 7.88 4.94
N ALA A 115 -2.51 8.82 5.65
CA ALA A 115 -3.72 8.61 6.43
C ALA A 115 -4.54 9.90 6.49
N VAL A 116 -5.85 9.75 6.45
CA VAL A 116 -6.78 10.88 6.57
C VAL A 116 -6.99 11.24 8.02
#